data_6af9ba5e8190d64bda3d5eb05a50878e
#
_entry.id   6af9ba5e8190d64bda3d5eb05a50878e
#
_cell.length_a   1.000
_cell.length_b   1.000
_cell.length_c   1.000
_cell.angle_alpha   90.00
_cell.angle_beta   90.00
_cell.angle_gamma   90.00
#
_symmetry.space_group_name_H-M   'P 1'
#
loop_
_entity.id
_entity.type
_entity.pdbx_description
1 polymer ?
#
loop_
_entity_poly.entity_id
_entity_poly.type
_entity_poly.pdbx_seq_one_letter_code
_entity_poly.pdbx_strand_id
1 'polypeptide(L)'
;ADTYVVFAVTTPNIVTKGISAFIVEKGWEGFEFGDHYDKMGIRSSATAELIFNDVKVPEENLLGKEGEGFKIAMSTLDGGRIGIAAQALGIAQGAYEAAVEYAKEREQFGMPIAFQQANSFKVANMATKLRAARLLVYSSAELKEAHEPYGMESAMAKMYASDICLEVVNDALQMHGGNGFLKGMEVERAYRDAKICTIYEGTNEIQRIVIASHILGKAPKQNTAAVKGKGPITCARKRIMFNDGTAEDKVNALVEALKKEGFDFTVVIDMNTPVSEADRVVSAGKGIGDRKNMKLIEA
;
A
#
# COMPACT_ATOMS: atom_id res chain seq x y z
N ALA A 1 17.05 -8.31 -12.98
CA ALA A 1 16.87 -7.56 -14.23
C ALA A 1 18.24 -7.08 -14.71
N ASP A 2 18.35 -6.86 -16.02
CA ASP A 2 19.57 -6.31 -16.64
C ASP A 2 19.32 -4.90 -17.17
N THR A 3 18.06 -4.53 -17.37
CA THR A 3 17.60 -3.20 -17.80
C THR A 3 16.60 -2.64 -16.80
N TYR A 4 16.75 -1.36 -16.48
CA TYR A 4 15.95 -0.64 -15.48
C TYR A 4 15.39 0.64 -16.08
N VAL A 5 14.14 0.96 -15.76
CA VAL A 5 13.58 2.29 -16.02
C VAL A 5 13.66 3.09 -14.73
N VAL A 6 14.44 4.16 -14.76
CA VAL A 6 14.74 5.00 -13.60
C VAL A 6 14.09 6.35 -13.77
N PHE A 7 13.36 6.81 -12.76
CA PHE A 7 12.78 8.14 -12.71
C PHE A 7 13.63 9.03 -11.82
N ALA A 8 14.13 10.12 -12.36
CA ALA A 8 15.02 11.04 -11.66
C ALA A 8 14.55 12.49 -11.81
N VAL A 9 14.85 13.33 -10.82
CA VAL A 9 14.60 14.76 -10.88
C VAL A 9 15.71 15.41 -11.69
N THR A 10 15.38 15.92 -12.87
CA THR A 10 16.29 16.65 -13.75
C THR A 10 16.18 18.16 -13.60
N THR A 11 15.00 18.66 -13.22
CA THR A 11 14.79 20.09 -12.96
C THR A 11 14.26 20.28 -11.53
N PRO A 12 15.11 20.67 -10.57
CA PRO A 12 14.70 20.94 -9.20
C PRO A 12 13.61 22.01 -9.08
N ASN A 13 12.78 21.93 -8.06
CA ASN A 13 11.70 22.86 -7.74
C ASN A 13 10.50 22.89 -8.71
N ILE A 14 10.47 22.03 -9.71
CA ILE A 14 9.31 21.82 -10.58
C ILE A 14 8.77 20.41 -10.30
N VAL A 15 7.66 20.31 -9.54
CA VAL A 15 7.18 19.04 -8.96
C VAL A 15 7.07 17.91 -10.01
N THR A 16 6.02 17.91 -10.82
CA THR A 16 5.78 16.80 -11.77
C THR A 16 6.51 16.95 -13.10
N LYS A 17 6.72 18.17 -13.57
CA LYS A 17 7.42 18.48 -14.82
C LYS A 17 8.95 18.49 -14.68
N GLY A 18 9.46 18.31 -13.47
CA GLY A 18 10.90 18.23 -13.19
C GLY A 18 11.43 16.79 -13.15
N ILE A 19 10.59 15.79 -13.45
CA ILE A 19 10.96 14.37 -13.43
C ILE A 19 11.12 13.86 -14.86
N SER A 20 12.23 13.18 -15.13
CA SER A 20 12.51 12.49 -16.38
C SER A 20 12.69 10.99 -16.16
N ALA A 21 12.54 10.20 -17.20
CA ALA A 21 12.69 8.76 -17.17
C ALA A 21 13.89 8.34 -18.03
N PHE A 22 14.67 7.37 -17.54
CA PHE A 22 15.88 6.92 -18.18
C PHE A 22 15.93 5.39 -18.23
N ILE A 23 16.51 4.84 -19.29
CA ILE A 23 16.87 3.43 -19.38
C ILE A 23 18.29 3.30 -18.87
N VAL A 24 18.49 2.49 -17.82
CA VAL A 24 19.80 2.24 -17.20
C VAL A 24 20.06 0.73 -17.25
N GLU A 25 21.28 0.37 -17.60
CA GLU A 25 21.68 -1.04 -17.72
C GLU A 25 22.56 -1.48 -16.54
N LYS A 26 22.41 -2.73 -16.18
CA LYS A 26 23.24 -3.36 -15.16
C LYS A 26 24.72 -3.35 -15.57
N GLY A 27 25.58 -3.07 -14.61
CA GLY A 27 27.01 -3.08 -14.82
C GLY A 27 27.62 -1.73 -15.24
N TRP A 28 26.80 -0.67 -15.34
CA TRP A 28 27.35 0.66 -15.51
C TRP A 28 28.08 1.12 -14.25
N GLU A 29 29.17 1.85 -14.45
CA GLU A 29 29.98 2.40 -13.37
C GLU A 29 29.14 3.29 -12.46
N GLY A 30 29.22 3.05 -11.16
CA GLY A 30 28.45 3.77 -10.14
C GLY A 30 27.00 3.27 -9.94
N PHE A 31 26.55 2.24 -10.69
CA PHE A 31 25.24 1.62 -10.48
C PHE A 31 25.42 0.31 -9.70
N GLU A 32 24.92 0.31 -8.47
CA GLU A 32 25.07 -0.77 -7.51
C GLU A 32 23.71 -1.23 -6.96
N PHE A 33 23.71 -2.39 -6.30
CA PHE A 33 22.51 -2.98 -5.70
C PHE A 33 22.75 -3.18 -4.22
N GLY A 34 21.76 -2.78 -3.41
CA GLY A 34 21.69 -3.16 -2.02
C GLY A 34 21.21 -4.61 -1.82
N ASP A 35 21.07 -5.00 -0.58
CA ASP A 35 20.60 -6.33 -0.19
C ASP A 35 19.17 -6.59 -0.67
N HIS A 36 18.87 -7.86 -0.95
CA HIS A 36 17.52 -8.30 -1.25
C HIS A 36 16.65 -8.27 0.01
N TYR A 37 15.47 -7.65 -0.10
CA TYR A 37 14.52 -7.64 1.00
C TYR A 37 13.87 -9.02 1.21
N ASP A 38 13.88 -9.53 2.46
CA ASP A 38 13.06 -10.67 2.86
C ASP A 38 11.62 -10.20 3.08
N LYS A 39 10.73 -10.59 2.18
CA LYS A 39 9.35 -10.13 2.12
C LYS A 39 8.37 -11.14 2.71
N MET A 40 7.24 -10.66 3.19
CA MET A 40 6.13 -11.47 3.66
C MET A 40 5.64 -12.46 2.59
N GLY A 41 5.43 -11.98 1.36
CA GLY A 41 4.92 -12.73 0.21
C GLY A 41 5.57 -12.30 -1.09
N ILE A 42 5.14 -12.91 -2.21
CA ILE A 42 5.72 -12.70 -3.56
C ILE A 42 7.25 -12.79 -3.51
N ARG A 43 7.77 -13.78 -2.78
CA ARG A 43 9.21 -13.93 -2.50
C ARG A 43 10.02 -14.30 -3.73
N SER A 44 9.39 -14.89 -4.75
CA SER A 44 10.03 -15.19 -6.03
C SER A 44 10.37 -13.94 -6.87
N SER A 45 9.74 -12.80 -6.58
CA SER A 45 10.08 -11.51 -7.20
C SER A 45 11.12 -10.78 -6.36
N ALA A 46 12.36 -10.71 -6.82
CA ALA A 46 13.43 -10.02 -6.13
C ALA A 46 13.14 -8.51 -6.00
N THR A 47 13.37 -7.97 -4.81
CA THR A 47 13.24 -6.54 -4.50
C THR A 47 14.49 -6.12 -3.75
N ALA A 48 15.17 -5.09 -4.22
CA ALA A 48 16.39 -4.56 -3.65
C ALA A 48 16.44 -3.03 -3.82
N GLU A 49 17.24 -2.37 -3.03
CA GLU A 49 17.60 -0.98 -3.23
C GLU A 49 18.48 -0.84 -4.48
N LEU A 50 18.28 0.24 -5.24
CA LEU A 50 19.14 0.62 -6.36
C LEU A 50 19.94 1.85 -5.95
N ILE A 51 21.26 1.79 -6.06
CA ILE A 51 22.20 2.82 -5.62
C ILE A 51 22.88 3.41 -6.86
N PHE A 52 22.81 4.74 -6.97
CA PHE A 52 23.37 5.48 -8.09
C PHE A 52 24.40 6.50 -7.57
N ASN A 53 25.68 6.29 -7.91
CA ASN A 53 26.79 7.17 -7.53
C ASN A 53 27.42 7.72 -8.81
N ASP A 54 27.05 8.95 -9.19
CA ASP A 54 27.57 9.65 -10.38
C ASP A 54 27.49 8.84 -11.69
N VAL A 55 26.44 8.02 -11.83
CA VAL A 55 26.20 7.19 -13.02
C VAL A 55 26.00 8.09 -14.23
N LYS A 56 26.81 7.89 -15.26
CA LYS A 56 26.73 8.61 -16.53
C LYS A 56 25.73 7.92 -17.45
N VAL A 57 24.57 8.55 -17.65
CA VAL A 57 23.53 8.03 -18.53
C VAL A 57 23.63 8.76 -19.88
N PRO A 58 23.83 8.02 -21.01
CA PRO A 58 23.83 8.61 -22.34
C PRO A 58 22.50 9.30 -22.68
N GLU A 59 22.56 10.33 -23.53
CA GLU A 59 21.39 11.11 -23.93
C GLU A 59 20.32 10.25 -24.63
N GLU A 60 20.76 9.27 -25.44
CA GLU A 60 19.89 8.32 -26.14
C GLU A 60 19.10 7.41 -25.20
N ASN A 61 19.50 7.31 -23.95
CA ASN A 61 18.78 6.54 -22.91
C ASN A 61 17.68 7.34 -22.21
N LEU A 62 17.47 8.61 -22.58
CA LEU A 62 16.32 9.39 -22.13
C LEU A 62 15.03 8.81 -22.74
N LEU A 63 14.13 8.35 -21.92
CA LEU A 63 12.84 7.83 -22.33
C LEU A 63 11.83 8.99 -22.52
N GLY A 64 11.43 9.25 -23.75
CA GLY A 64 10.60 10.41 -24.09
C GLY A 64 11.39 11.71 -24.11
N LYS A 65 10.87 12.77 -23.49
CA LYS A 65 11.52 14.07 -23.37
C LYS A 65 11.80 14.41 -21.93
N GLU A 66 12.77 15.29 -21.70
CA GLU A 66 13.03 15.82 -20.36
C GLU A 66 11.75 16.44 -19.77
N GLY A 67 11.48 16.10 -18.50
CA GLY A 67 10.28 16.54 -17.78
C GLY A 67 9.00 15.74 -18.06
N GLU A 68 9.04 14.73 -18.93
CA GLU A 68 7.88 13.85 -19.21
C GLU A 68 7.84 12.59 -18.33
N GLY A 69 8.83 12.35 -17.46
CA GLY A 69 8.93 11.13 -16.66
C GLY A 69 7.69 10.87 -15.80
N PHE A 70 7.12 11.90 -15.18
CA PHE A 70 5.89 11.72 -14.40
C PHE A 70 4.69 11.27 -15.26
N LYS A 71 4.55 11.81 -16.47
CA LYS A 71 3.51 11.40 -17.42
C LYS A 71 3.68 9.95 -17.84
N ILE A 72 4.92 9.54 -18.12
CA ILE A 72 5.28 8.16 -18.46
C ILE A 72 4.93 7.23 -17.30
N ALA A 73 5.31 7.58 -16.07
CA ALA A 73 4.99 6.79 -14.89
C ALA A 73 3.48 6.61 -14.71
N MET A 74 2.69 7.67 -14.83
CA MET A 74 1.22 7.58 -14.68
C MET A 74 0.58 6.69 -15.76
N SER A 75 0.99 6.83 -17.00
CA SER A 75 0.48 5.99 -18.11
C SER A 75 0.85 4.50 -17.90
N THR A 76 2.06 4.23 -17.41
CA THR A 76 2.50 2.86 -17.09
C THR A 76 1.67 2.28 -15.94
N LEU A 77 1.42 3.08 -14.89
CA LEU A 77 0.62 2.65 -13.74
C LEU A 77 -0.84 2.33 -14.12
N ASP A 78 -1.45 3.07 -15.04
CA ASP A 78 -2.81 2.76 -15.49
C ASP A 78 -2.90 1.34 -16.10
N GLY A 79 -1.91 0.95 -16.90
CA GLY A 79 -1.80 -0.42 -17.44
C GLY A 79 -1.42 -1.44 -16.37
N GLY A 80 -0.50 -1.08 -15.46
CA GLY A 80 -0.04 -1.93 -14.36
C GLY A 80 -1.16 -2.32 -13.40
N ARG A 81 -2.13 -1.42 -13.14
CA ARG A 81 -3.31 -1.69 -12.31
C ARG A 81 -4.13 -2.88 -12.83
N ILE A 82 -4.31 -3.01 -14.15
CA ILE A 82 -4.99 -4.17 -14.75
C ILE A 82 -4.20 -5.45 -14.44
N GLY A 83 -2.87 -5.42 -14.59
CA GLY A 83 -2.00 -6.56 -14.28
C GLY A 83 -2.11 -6.99 -12.82
N ILE A 84 -2.10 -6.05 -11.88
CA ILE A 84 -2.26 -6.37 -10.45
C ILE A 84 -3.67 -6.84 -10.11
N ALA A 85 -4.70 -6.29 -10.75
CA ALA A 85 -6.06 -6.79 -10.59
C ALA A 85 -6.19 -8.25 -11.05
N ALA A 86 -5.57 -8.59 -12.18
CA ALA A 86 -5.51 -9.95 -12.70
C ALA A 86 -4.72 -10.89 -11.79
N GLN A 87 -3.59 -10.44 -11.25
CA GLN A 87 -2.80 -11.20 -10.27
C GLN A 87 -3.61 -11.49 -9.00
N ALA A 88 -4.27 -10.47 -8.43
CA ALA A 88 -5.11 -10.64 -7.24
C ALA A 88 -6.27 -11.62 -7.50
N LEU A 89 -6.92 -11.48 -8.66
CA LEU A 89 -7.95 -12.41 -9.10
C LEU A 89 -7.42 -13.85 -9.21
N GLY A 90 -6.23 -14.04 -9.78
CA GLY A 90 -5.59 -15.36 -9.93
C GLY A 90 -5.25 -16.00 -8.57
N ILE A 91 -4.67 -15.23 -7.64
CA ILE A 91 -4.37 -15.71 -6.27
C ILE A 91 -5.68 -16.13 -5.57
N ALA A 92 -6.71 -15.29 -5.64
CA ALA A 92 -8.00 -15.56 -5.03
C ALA A 92 -8.68 -16.79 -5.66
N GLN A 93 -8.61 -16.95 -6.98
CA GLN A 93 -9.17 -18.09 -7.71
C GLN A 93 -8.50 -19.40 -7.29
N GLY A 94 -7.15 -19.45 -7.25
CA GLY A 94 -6.43 -20.65 -6.84
C GLY A 94 -6.73 -21.04 -5.39
N ALA A 95 -6.77 -20.07 -4.47
CA ALA A 95 -7.14 -20.33 -3.08
C ALA A 95 -8.58 -20.84 -2.92
N TYR A 96 -9.51 -20.28 -3.71
CA TYR A 96 -10.91 -20.74 -3.77
C TYR A 96 -11.01 -22.20 -4.25
N GLU A 97 -10.33 -22.54 -5.35
CA GLU A 97 -10.33 -23.89 -5.92
C GLU A 97 -9.78 -24.91 -4.92
N ALA A 98 -8.62 -24.62 -4.30
CA ALA A 98 -8.04 -25.46 -3.26
C ALA A 98 -8.99 -25.63 -2.06
N ALA A 99 -9.68 -24.59 -1.63
CA ALA A 99 -10.63 -24.65 -0.53
C ALA A 99 -11.87 -25.49 -0.86
N VAL A 100 -12.38 -25.38 -2.08
CA VAL A 100 -13.55 -26.16 -2.53
C VAL A 100 -13.20 -27.65 -2.61
N GLU A 101 -12.04 -28.02 -3.15
CA GLU A 101 -11.59 -29.41 -3.22
C GLU A 101 -11.38 -29.98 -1.83
N TYR A 102 -10.61 -29.29 -0.98
CA TYR A 102 -10.40 -29.70 0.41
C TYR A 102 -11.73 -29.90 1.15
N ALA A 103 -12.69 -29.00 0.99
CA ALA A 103 -13.96 -29.06 1.68
C ALA A 103 -14.83 -30.24 1.25
N LYS A 104 -14.70 -30.70 -0.01
CA LYS A 104 -15.41 -31.89 -0.52
C LYS A 104 -14.81 -33.20 -0.01
N GLU A 105 -13.51 -33.23 0.28
CA GLU A 105 -12.80 -34.42 0.74
C GLU A 105 -12.77 -34.54 2.26
N ARG A 106 -12.61 -33.41 2.94
CA ARG A 106 -12.51 -33.38 4.42
C ARG A 106 -13.86 -33.65 5.07
N GLU A 107 -13.92 -34.70 5.88
CA GLU A 107 -15.13 -35.06 6.60
C GLU A 107 -15.03 -34.68 8.08
N GLN A 108 -16.11 -34.13 8.62
CA GLN A 108 -16.37 -33.91 10.03
C GLN A 108 -17.88 -33.96 10.29
N PHE A 109 -18.26 -34.44 11.49
CA PHE A 109 -19.65 -34.62 11.86
C PHE A 109 -20.46 -35.54 10.90
N GLY A 110 -19.77 -36.52 10.31
CA GLY A 110 -20.40 -37.56 9.47
C GLY A 110 -20.69 -37.15 8.02
N MET A 111 -20.12 -36.03 7.56
CA MET A 111 -20.25 -35.58 6.18
C MET A 111 -19.07 -34.71 5.74
N PRO A 112 -18.82 -34.52 4.42
CA PRO A 112 -17.88 -33.56 3.93
C PRO A 112 -18.20 -32.16 4.42
N ILE A 113 -17.18 -31.40 4.85
CA ILE A 113 -17.37 -30.08 5.44
C ILE A 113 -17.97 -29.05 4.46
N ALA A 114 -17.91 -29.31 3.15
CA ALA A 114 -18.52 -28.49 2.12
C ALA A 114 -20.03 -28.33 2.31
N PHE A 115 -20.72 -29.36 2.85
CA PHE A 115 -22.18 -29.36 3.03
C PHE A 115 -22.64 -28.74 4.36
N GLN A 116 -21.72 -28.40 5.23
CA GLN A 116 -22.04 -27.59 6.40
C GLN A 116 -22.39 -26.17 5.97
N GLN A 117 -23.53 -25.66 6.41
CA GLN A 117 -24.09 -24.39 5.92
C GLN A 117 -23.11 -23.22 5.96
N ALA A 118 -22.30 -23.10 7.02
CA ALA A 118 -21.30 -22.05 7.16
C ALA A 118 -20.25 -22.10 6.01
N ASN A 119 -19.81 -23.29 5.61
CA ASN A 119 -18.84 -23.47 4.54
C ASN A 119 -19.49 -23.29 3.17
N SER A 120 -20.70 -23.83 2.95
CA SER A 120 -21.42 -23.66 1.69
C SER A 120 -21.71 -22.18 1.39
N PHE A 121 -22.02 -21.37 2.42
CA PHE A 121 -22.18 -19.91 2.27
C PHE A 121 -20.86 -19.21 1.93
N LYS A 122 -19.74 -19.62 2.53
CA LYS A 122 -18.42 -19.10 2.15
C LYS A 122 -18.12 -19.38 0.69
N VAL A 123 -18.33 -20.62 0.23
CA VAL A 123 -18.12 -21.00 -1.19
C VAL A 123 -18.96 -20.14 -2.12
N ALA A 124 -20.25 -19.94 -1.83
CA ALA A 124 -21.13 -19.10 -2.65
C ALA A 124 -20.68 -17.62 -2.69
N ASN A 125 -20.28 -17.07 -1.53
CA ASN A 125 -19.79 -15.70 -1.42
C ASN A 125 -18.47 -15.51 -2.20
N MET A 126 -17.51 -16.42 -2.04
CA MET A 126 -16.24 -16.40 -2.76
C MET A 126 -16.45 -16.47 -4.28
N ALA A 127 -17.30 -17.40 -4.75
CA ALA A 127 -17.63 -17.53 -6.17
C ALA A 127 -18.23 -16.25 -6.77
N THR A 128 -19.15 -15.62 -6.03
CA THR A 128 -19.79 -14.36 -6.46
C THR A 128 -18.79 -13.22 -6.54
N LYS A 129 -17.93 -13.05 -5.53
CA LYS A 129 -16.87 -12.03 -5.49
C LYS A 129 -15.88 -12.21 -6.64
N LEU A 130 -15.43 -13.45 -6.88
CA LEU A 130 -14.53 -13.78 -7.99
C LEU A 130 -15.16 -13.46 -9.35
N ARG A 131 -16.45 -13.76 -9.53
CA ARG A 131 -17.15 -13.43 -10.78
C ARG A 131 -17.22 -11.92 -11.02
N ALA A 132 -17.56 -11.15 -9.99
CA ALA A 132 -17.60 -9.69 -10.09
C ALA A 132 -16.22 -9.09 -10.38
N ALA A 133 -15.18 -9.54 -9.67
CA ALA A 133 -13.80 -9.11 -9.93
C ALA A 133 -13.35 -9.41 -11.36
N ARG A 134 -13.66 -10.61 -11.87
CA ARG A 134 -13.32 -11.00 -13.25
C ARG A 134 -13.95 -10.09 -14.27
N LEU A 135 -15.22 -9.72 -14.10
CA LEU A 135 -15.91 -8.81 -15.01
C LEU A 135 -15.24 -7.42 -15.03
N LEU A 136 -14.85 -6.89 -13.87
CA LEU A 136 -14.13 -5.61 -13.79
C LEU A 136 -12.76 -5.68 -14.45
N VAL A 137 -11.99 -6.75 -14.21
CA VAL A 137 -10.66 -6.94 -14.79
C VAL A 137 -10.77 -7.03 -16.32
N TYR A 138 -11.67 -7.85 -16.84
CA TYR A 138 -11.82 -8.03 -18.27
C TYR A 138 -12.34 -6.77 -18.96
N SER A 139 -13.34 -6.10 -18.39
CA SER A 139 -13.84 -4.83 -18.91
C SER A 139 -12.74 -3.77 -19.01
N SER A 140 -11.89 -3.64 -17.99
CA SER A 140 -10.76 -2.69 -18.04
C SER A 140 -9.70 -3.08 -19.09
N ALA A 141 -9.48 -4.38 -19.31
CA ALA A 141 -8.55 -4.88 -20.32
C ALA A 141 -9.10 -4.66 -21.75
N GLU A 142 -10.39 -4.87 -21.96
CA GLU A 142 -11.08 -4.63 -23.25
C GLU A 142 -11.03 -3.15 -23.63
N LEU A 143 -11.27 -2.23 -22.71
CA LEU A 143 -11.13 -0.80 -22.95
C LEU A 143 -9.69 -0.41 -23.34
N LYS A 144 -8.69 -0.97 -22.67
CA LYS A 144 -7.29 -0.77 -23.02
C LYS A 144 -6.96 -1.26 -24.41
N GLU A 145 -7.43 -2.45 -24.77
CA GLU A 145 -7.23 -3.05 -26.12
C GLU A 145 -7.92 -2.22 -27.20
N ALA A 146 -9.10 -1.69 -26.90
CA ALA A 146 -9.84 -0.79 -27.78
C ALA A 146 -9.25 0.62 -27.89
N HIS A 147 -8.16 0.91 -27.17
CA HIS A 147 -7.55 2.25 -27.05
C HIS A 147 -8.51 3.32 -26.50
N GLU A 148 -9.52 2.92 -25.74
CA GLU A 148 -10.45 3.80 -25.05
C GLU A 148 -9.88 4.23 -23.67
N PRO A 149 -10.38 5.32 -23.07
CA PRO A 149 -10.01 5.70 -21.72
C PRO A 149 -10.37 4.60 -20.70
N TYR A 150 -9.41 4.12 -19.93
CA TYR A 150 -9.57 3.02 -18.98
C TYR A 150 -9.02 3.31 -17.55
N GLY A 151 -8.57 4.53 -17.31
CA GLY A 151 -7.91 4.88 -16.03
C GLY A 151 -8.82 4.69 -14.81
N MET A 152 -10.10 5.02 -14.91
CA MET A 152 -11.07 4.81 -13.83
C MET A 152 -11.38 3.33 -13.66
N GLU A 153 -11.65 2.62 -14.73
CA GLU A 153 -12.00 1.20 -14.74
C GLU A 153 -10.84 0.33 -14.23
N SER A 154 -9.58 0.66 -14.62
CA SER A 154 -8.40 -0.02 -14.09
C SER A 154 -8.22 0.18 -12.59
N ALA A 155 -8.51 1.38 -12.09
CA ALA A 155 -8.49 1.67 -10.66
C ALA A 155 -9.61 0.91 -9.90
N MET A 156 -10.82 0.83 -10.47
CA MET A 156 -11.93 0.04 -9.91
C MET A 156 -11.59 -1.45 -9.88
N ALA A 157 -11.06 -1.99 -10.98
CA ALA A 157 -10.66 -3.39 -11.09
C ALA A 157 -9.58 -3.73 -10.05
N LYS A 158 -8.52 -2.91 -9.94
CA LYS A 158 -7.42 -3.11 -9.00
C LYS A 158 -7.91 -3.05 -7.56
N MET A 159 -8.68 -2.04 -7.20
CA MET A 159 -9.21 -1.87 -5.85
C MET A 159 -10.09 -3.07 -5.46
N TYR A 160 -11.09 -3.38 -6.26
CA TYR A 160 -12.05 -4.44 -5.94
C TYR A 160 -11.40 -5.82 -5.91
N ALA A 161 -10.62 -6.18 -6.95
CA ALA A 161 -9.97 -7.49 -7.03
C ALA A 161 -8.99 -7.72 -5.86
N SER A 162 -8.22 -6.71 -5.45
CA SER A 162 -7.27 -6.84 -4.35
C SER A 162 -7.96 -6.86 -2.97
N ASP A 163 -9.04 -6.11 -2.76
CA ASP A 163 -9.83 -6.16 -1.52
C ASP A 163 -10.47 -7.54 -1.36
N ILE A 164 -11.15 -8.05 -2.39
CA ILE A 164 -11.80 -9.38 -2.30
C ILE A 164 -10.79 -10.52 -2.27
N CYS A 165 -9.59 -10.33 -2.82
CA CYS A 165 -8.54 -11.34 -2.74
C CYS A 165 -8.20 -11.66 -1.27
N LEU A 166 -8.02 -10.64 -0.42
CA LEU A 166 -7.77 -10.84 1.01
C LEU A 166 -8.93 -11.57 1.70
N GLU A 167 -10.17 -11.25 1.34
CA GLU A 167 -11.33 -11.90 1.92
C GLU A 167 -11.41 -13.38 1.50
N VAL A 168 -11.20 -13.67 0.22
CA VAL A 168 -11.25 -15.02 -0.33
C VAL A 168 -10.13 -15.90 0.23
N VAL A 169 -8.88 -15.41 0.26
CA VAL A 169 -7.77 -16.21 0.79
C VAL A 169 -7.91 -16.45 2.29
N ASN A 170 -8.47 -15.49 3.04
CA ASN A 170 -8.77 -15.66 4.45
C ASN A 170 -9.83 -16.76 4.67
N ASP A 171 -10.92 -16.74 3.91
CA ASP A 171 -11.96 -17.76 4.00
C ASP A 171 -11.46 -19.13 3.54
N ALA A 172 -10.65 -19.19 2.49
CA ALA A 172 -10.03 -20.41 2.00
C ALA A 172 -9.11 -21.05 3.04
N LEU A 173 -8.22 -20.25 3.65
CA LEU A 173 -7.34 -20.71 4.73
C LEU A 173 -8.16 -21.18 5.93
N GLN A 174 -9.19 -20.44 6.34
CA GLN A 174 -10.06 -20.81 7.46
C GLN A 174 -10.78 -22.14 7.22
N MET A 175 -11.19 -22.44 5.98
CA MET A 175 -11.82 -23.73 5.63
C MET A 175 -10.87 -24.90 5.75
N HIS A 176 -9.56 -24.70 5.54
CA HIS A 176 -8.53 -25.72 5.79
C HIS A 176 -8.22 -25.95 7.27
N GLY A 177 -8.65 -25.03 8.15
CA GLY A 177 -8.36 -25.09 9.58
C GLY A 177 -6.87 -25.14 9.87
N GLY A 178 -6.44 -25.95 10.83
CA GLY A 178 -5.03 -26.08 11.22
C GLY A 178 -4.10 -26.51 10.07
N ASN A 179 -4.59 -27.28 9.11
CA ASN A 179 -3.80 -27.69 7.95
C ASN A 179 -3.44 -26.47 7.08
N GLY A 180 -4.36 -25.52 6.89
CA GLY A 180 -4.11 -24.30 6.13
C GLY A 180 -3.07 -23.37 6.74
N PHE A 181 -2.76 -23.53 8.03
CA PHE A 181 -1.78 -22.71 8.73
C PHE A 181 -0.34 -23.24 8.62
N LEU A 182 -0.16 -24.44 8.06
CA LEU A 182 1.15 -25.05 7.90
C LEU A 182 1.90 -24.46 6.70
N LYS A 183 3.18 -24.11 6.89
CA LYS A 183 4.04 -23.71 5.79
C LYS A 183 4.11 -24.80 4.72
N GLY A 184 4.05 -24.39 3.46
CA GLY A 184 4.03 -25.29 2.31
C GLY A 184 2.63 -25.57 1.78
N MET A 185 1.58 -25.23 2.53
CA MET A 185 0.21 -25.28 2.02
C MET A 185 -0.02 -24.11 1.04
N GLU A 186 -0.76 -24.39 -0.01
CA GLU A 186 -1.05 -23.41 -1.06
C GLU A 186 -1.81 -22.19 -0.52
N VAL A 187 -2.80 -22.42 0.32
CA VAL A 187 -3.62 -21.36 0.91
C VAL A 187 -2.83 -20.48 1.90
N GLU A 188 -1.83 -21.04 2.61
CA GLU A 188 -0.91 -20.30 3.48
C GLU A 188 -0.07 -19.32 2.64
N ARG A 189 0.51 -19.81 1.55
CA ARG A 189 1.26 -18.97 0.62
C ARG A 189 0.37 -17.89 -0.01
N ALA A 190 -0.82 -18.27 -0.51
CA ALA A 190 -1.77 -17.33 -1.08
C ALA A 190 -2.14 -16.21 -0.11
N TYR A 191 -2.31 -16.52 1.18
CA TYR A 191 -2.59 -15.52 2.22
C TYR A 191 -1.48 -14.48 2.37
N ARG A 192 -0.22 -14.91 2.36
CA ARG A 192 0.93 -13.99 2.42
C ARG A 192 1.08 -13.18 1.14
N ASP A 193 0.87 -13.81 -0.01
CA ASP A 193 1.05 -13.19 -1.32
C ASP A 193 -0.06 -12.16 -1.63
N ALA A 194 -1.29 -12.39 -1.16
CA ALA A 194 -2.43 -11.51 -1.40
C ALA A 194 -2.24 -10.10 -0.83
N LYS A 195 -1.55 -9.96 0.31
CA LYS A 195 -1.47 -8.67 1.02
C LYS A 195 -0.87 -7.56 0.19
N ILE A 196 0.14 -7.83 -0.61
CA ILE A 196 0.82 -6.80 -1.39
C ILE A 196 -0.10 -6.18 -2.47
N CYS A 197 -1.10 -6.94 -2.96
CA CYS A 197 -2.00 -6.49 -4.01
C CYS A 197 -2.79 -5.21 -3.64
N THR A 198 -3.01 -4.95 -2.35
CA THR A 198 -3.67 -3.72 -1.88
C THR A 198 -2.71 -2.54 -1.73
N ILE A 199 -1.40 -2.75 -1.88
CA ILE A 199 -0.35 -1.77 -1.56
C ILE A 199 0.33 -1.23 -2.82
N TYR A 200 0.91 -2.11 -3.64
CA TYR A 200 1.68 -1.67 -4.82
C TYR A 200 0.78 -1.26 -5.99
N GLU A 201 1.39 -0.67 -7.04
CA GLU A 201 0.70 -0.01 -8.18
C GLU A 201 -0.31 1.06 -7.72
N GLY A 202 0.01 1.71 -6.60
CA GLY A 202 -0.85 2.63 -5.88
C GLY A 202 -1.77 1.91 -4.88
N THR A 203 -1.73 2.34 -3.63
CA THR A 203 -2.57 1.73 -2.58
C THR A 203 -4.05 1.85 -2.93
N ASN A 204 -4.89 1.04 -2.28
CA ASN A 204 -6.33 1.09 -2.55
C ASN A 204 -6.96 2.44 -2.15
N GLU A 205 -6.32 3.21 -1.25
CA GLU A 205 -6.66 4.60 -0.96
C GLU A 205 -6.41 5.49 -2.18
N ILE A 206 -5.29 5.31 -2.88
CA ILE A 206 -4.99 6.04 -4.12
C ILE A 206 -5.97 5.66 -5.23
N GLN A 207 -6.36 4.39 -5.34
CA GLN A 207 -7.39 3.98 -6.32
C GLN A 207 -8.71 4.72 -6.05
N ARG A 208 -9.13 4.85 -4.77
CA ARG A 208 -10.32 5.61 -4.38
C ARG A 208 -10.23 7.07 -4.78
N ILE A 209 -9.05 7.70 -4.63
CA ILE A 209 -8.81 9.09 -5.09
C ILE A 209 -8.92 9.18 -6.61
N VAL A 210 -8.34 8.23 -7.35
CA VAL A 210 -8.42 8.20 -8.83
C VAL A 210 -9.88 8.09 -9.27
N ILE A 211 -10.61 7.12 -8.76
CA ILE A 211 -12.04 6.91 -9.09
C ILE A 211 -12.85 8.17 -8.76
N ALA A 212 -12.70 8.69 -7.55
CA ALA A 212 -13.42 9.87 -7.10
C ALA A 212 -13.13 11.10 -7.98
N SER A 213 -11.88 11.28 -8.41
CA SER A 213 -11.50 12.41 -9.27
C SER A 213 -12.11 12.34 -10.67
N HIS A 214 -12.35 11.14 -11.20
CA HIS A 214 -13.05 10.96 -12.47
C HIS A 214 -14.55 11.27 -12.36
N ILE A 215 -15.17 10.91 -11.24
CA ILE A 215 -16.61 11.11 -11.00
C ILE A 215 -16.92 12.55 -10.57
N LEU A 216 -16.14 13.09 -9.65
CA LEU A 216 -16.41 14.40 -9.03
C LEU A 216 -15.69 15.56 -9.75
N GLY A 217 -14.76 15.25 -10.66
CA GLY A 217 -13.87 16.24 -11.25
C GLY A 217 -12.75 16.67 -10.29
N LYS A 218 -11.97 17.65 -10.73
CA LYS A 218 -10.88 18.20 -9.91
C LYS A 218 -11.44 19.00 -8.74
N ALA A 219 -10.92 18.75 -7.55
CA ALA A 219 -11.24 19.57 -6.39
C ALA A 219 -10.99 21.05 -6.70
N PRO A 220 -11.89 21.96 -6.30
CA PRO A 220 -11.65 23.38 -6.45
C PRO A 220 -10.33 23.74 -5.76
N LYS A 221 -9.51 24.58 -6.40
CA LYS A 221 -8.28 25.07 -5.79
C LYS A 221 -8.66 25.70 -4.45
N GLN A 222 -8.16 25.16 -3.35
CA GLN A 222 -8.29 25.84 -2.08
C GLN A 222 -7.69 27.23 -2.24
N ASN A 223 -8.48 28.26 -2.01
CA ASN A 223 -8.00 29.63 -1.95
C ASN A 223 -7.09 29.75 -0.72
N THR A 224 -5.80 29.50 -0.88
CA THR A 224 -4.77 29.70 0.15
C THR A 224 -4.60 31.18 0.51
N ALA A 225 -5.39 32.08 -0.08
CA ALA A 225 -5.37 33.51 0.21
C ALA A 225 -5.91 33.88 1.60
N ALA A 226 -6.52 32.96 2.34
CA ALA A 226 -7.10 33.25 3.67
C ALA A 226 -6.17 32.88 4.87
N VAL A 227 -4.99 32.30 4.65
CA VAL A 227 -4.00 32.08 5.71
C VAL A 227 -2.82 33.02 5.53
N LYS A 228 -3.07 34.32 5.69
CA LYS A 228 -2.00 35.27 5.97
C LYS A 228 -1.51 35.01 7.40
N GLY A 229 -0.37 34.34 7.48
CA GLY A 229 0.37 34.20 8.73
C GLY A 229 0.69 32.75 9.11
N LYS A 230 1.67 32.21 8.44
CA LYS A 230 2.76 31.31 8.86
C LYS A 230 3.23 30.53 7.63
N GLY A 231 4.51 30.56 7.37
CA GLY A 231 5.14 29.94 6.22
C GLY A 231 4.86 28.43 6.08
N PRO A 232 5.35 27.78 5.01
CA PRO A 232 5.06 26.39 4.73
C PRO A 232 5.39 25.54 5.95
N ILE A 233 4.43 24.71 6.38
CA ILE A 233 4.67 23.70 7.40
C ILE A 233 5.61 22.69 6.75
N THR A 234 6.89 22.92 6.84
CA THR A 234 7.88 21.88 6.63
C THR A 234 7.74 20.93 7.81
N CYS A 235 7.14 19.78 7.58
CA CYS A 235 7.29 18.63 8.47
C CYS A 235 8.76 18.17 8.40
N ALA A 236 9.66 18.99 8.89
CA ALA A 236 10.95 18.51 9.31
C ALA A 236 10.65 17.61 10.52
N ARG A 237 10.78 16.29 10.35
CA ARG A 237 10.84 15.36 11.48
C ARG A 237 12.05 15.73 12.30
N LYS A 238 11.90 16.71 13.21
CA LYS A 238 12.89 16.92 14.26
C LYS A 238 12.83 15.70 15.16
N ARG A 239 13.81 14.83 15.01
CA ARG A 239 14.05 13.74 15.93
C ARG A 239 14.55 14.38 17.23
N ILE A 240 13.65 14.55 18.20
CA ILE A 240 14.07 14.97 19.54
C ILE A 240 14.67 13.74 20.20
N MET A 241 16.00 13.71 20.34
CA MET A 241 16.73 12.65 21.02
C MET A 241 16.88 13.06 22.49
N PHE A 242 16.31 12.29 23.39
CA PHE A 242 16.51 12.44 24.83
C PHE A 242 17.54 11.40 25.27
N ASN A 243 18.76 11.84 25.51
CA ASN A 243 19.86 10.90 25.82
C ASN A 243 19.97 10.57 27.31
N ASP A 244 19.48 11.45 28.21
CA ASP A 244 19.61 11.28 29.66
C ASP A 244 18.33 11.73 30.37
N GLY A 245 18.08 11.19 31.59
CA GLY A 245 16.96 11.54 32.47
C GLY A 245 15.91 10.44 32.63
N THR A 246 15.05 10.61 33.65
CA THR A 246 13.93 9.71 33.94
C THR A 246 12.86 9.79 32.83
N ALA A 247 11.91 8.86 32.82
CA ALA A 247 10.76 8.91 31.91
C ALA A 247 9.95 10.21 32.08
N GLU A 248 9.84 10.71 33.31
CA GLU A 248 9.15 11.95 33.65
C GLU A 248 9.88 13.18 33.11
N ASP A 249 11.22 13.22 33.22
CA ASP A 249 12.04 14.31 32.67
C ASP A 249 11.90 14.38 31.16
N LYS A 250 11.88 13.21 30.47
CA LYS A 250 11.73 13.13 29.01
C LYS A 250 10.35 13.60 28.55
N VAL A 251 9.29 13.26 29.29
CA VAL A 251 7.93 13.71 28.99
C VAL A 251 7.80 15.21 29.22
N ASN A 252 8.31 15.73 30.33
CA ASN A 252 8.27 17.16 30.62
C ASN A 252 9.04 17.98 29.56
N ALA A 253 10.21 17.50 29.13
CA ALA A 253 10.99 18.14 28.07
C ALA A 253 10.25 18.12 26.71
N LEU A 254 9.54 17.03 26.40
CA LEU A 254 8.69 16.95 25.21
C LEU A 254 7.52 17.93 25.27
N VAL A 255 6.84 18.02 26.42
CA VAL A 255 5.74 18.95 26.65
C VAL A 255 6.20 20.40 26.48
N GLU A 256 7.33 20.76 27.07
CA GLU A 256 7.90 22.10 26.92
C GLU A 256 8.33 22.43 25.48
N ALA A 257 8.91 21.45 24.78
CA ALA A 257 9.27 21.62 23.37
C ALA A 257 8.03 21.83 22.50
N LEU A 258 6.95 21.10 22.75
CA LEU A 258 5.70 21.22 22.00
C LEU A 258 4.96 22.53 22.34
N LYS A 259 4.98 23.00 23.59
CA LYS A 259 4.44 24.31 23.98
C LYS A 259 5.17 25.46 23.28
N LYS A 260 6.50 25.40 23.15
CA LYS A 260 7.30 26.37 22.39
C LYS A 260 6.92 26.43 20.90
N GLU A 261 6.45 25.34 20.36
CA GLU A 261 5.96 25.26 18.96
C GLU A 261 4.48 25.70 18.83
N GLY A 262 3.85 26.15 19.92
CA GLY A 262 2.49 26.70 19.92
C GLY A 262 1.37 25.68 20.10
N PHE A 263 1.68 24.51 20.67
CA PHE A 263 0.68 23.52 21.07
C PHE A 263 0.27 23.76 22.53
N ASP A 264 -1.02 23.94 22.78
CA ASP A 264 -1.59 24.04 24.12
C ASP A 264 -2.29 22.73 24.48
N PHE A 265 -1.69 21.94 25.39
CA PHE A 265 -2.27 20.71 25.90
C PHE A 265 -1.74 20.40 27.31
N THR A 266 -2.53 19.63 28.05
CA THR A 266 -2.15 19.11 29.35
C THR A 266 -1.99 17.59 29.23
N VAL A 267 -0.82 17.08 29.61
CA VAL A 267 -0.56 15.63 29.65
C VAL A 267 -0.83 15.16 31.08
N VAL A 268 -1.71 14.19 31.22
CA VAL A 268 -1.93 13.47 32.49
C VAL A 268 -1.22 12.12 32.37
N ILE A 269 -0.23 11.90 33.24
CA ILE A 269 0.52 10.64 33.29
C ILE A 269 -0.02 9.83 34.46
N ASP A 270 -0.56 8.64 34.19
CA ASP A 270 -0.86 7.66 35.25
C ASP A 270 0.41 6.89 35.58
N MET A 271 0.99 7.17 36.75
CA MET A 271 2.24 6.58 37.21
C MET A 271 2.07 5.17 37.80
N ASN A 272 0.86 4.63 37.87
CA ASN A 272 0.58 3.35 38.52
C ASN A 272 0.60 2.14 37.58
N THR A 273 0.77 2.34 36.27
CA THR A 273 0.85 1.24 35.30
C THR A 273 2.31 0.92 34.97
N PRO A 274 2.79 -0.32 35.18
CA PRO A 274 4.16 -0.70 34.84
C PRO A 274 4.34 -0.67 33.32
N VAL A 275 5.29 0.15 32.85
CA VAL A 275 5.61 0.31 31.44
C VAL A 275 6.83 -0.55 31.11
N SER A 276 6.72 -1.49 30.18
CA SER A 276 7.89 -2.07 29.51
C SER A 276 8.48 -1.05 28.54
N GLU A 277 9.80 -0.94 28.49
CA GLU A 277 10.55 0.18 27.87
C GLU A 277 10.39 0.34 26.35
N ALA A 278 9.61 -0.50 25.67
CA ALA A 278 9.62 -0.59 24.20
C ALA A 278 8.43 0.05 23.47
N ASP A 279 7.28 0.36 24.09
CA ASP A 279 6.03 0.40 23.33
C ASP A 279 5.16 1.66 23.44
N ARG A 280 5.68 2.84 23.79
CA ARG A 280 4.83 4.04 23.79
C ARG A 280 5.33 5.15 22.85
N VAL A 281 4.66 5.28 21.74
CA VAL A 281 4.77 6.43 20.83
C VAL A 281 3.60 7.36 21.10
N VAL A 282 3.88 8.58 21.56
CA VAL A 282 2.88 9.66 21.64
C VAL A 282 2.81 10.33 20.26
N SER A 283 1.70 10.24 19.59
CA SER A 283 1.44 10.92 18.32
C SER A 283 0.49 12.08 18.54
N ALA A 284 0.94 13.32 18.31
CA ALA A 284 0.11 14.50 18.30
C ALA A 284 -0.04 15.04 16.88
N GLY A 285 -1.26 15.13 16.39
CA GLY A 285 -1.59 15.71 15.08
C GLY A 285 -2.18 17.12 15.22
N LYS A 286 -1.81 18.02 14.31
CA LYS A 286 -2.36 19.36 14.23
C LYS A 286 -3.78 19.27 13.64
N GLY A 287 -4.81 19.54 14.43
CA GLY A 287 -6.21 19.52 13.97
C GLY A 287 -7.24 19.21 15.06
N ILE A 288 -6.82 19.00 16.29
CA ILE A 288 -7.76 18.78 17.39
C ILE A 288 -8.08 20.13 18.03
N GLY A 289 -9.09 20.80 17.49
CA GLY A 289 -9.54 22.14 17.91
C GLY A 289 -10.58 22.15 19.02
N ASP A 290 -10.81 21.06 19.75
CA ASP A 290 -11.81 21.08 20.83
C ASP A 290 -11.39 20.16 21.99
N ARG A 291 -11.34 20.72 23.19
CA ARG A 291 -10.90 20.06 24.45
C ARG A 291 -11.73 18.85 24.86
N LYS A 292 -12.85 18.56 24.19
CA LYS A 292 -13.79 17.49 24.58
C LYS A 292 -13.47 16.12 23.97
N ASN A 293 -12.53 16.01 23.03
CA ASN A 293 -12.34 14.79 22.23
C ASN A 293 -11.02 14.07 22.46
N MET A 294 -10.19 14.45 23.41
CA MET A 294 -9.00 13.67 23.77
C MET A 294 -9.36 12.59 24.79
N LYS A 295 -9.79 11.43 24.31
CA LYS A 295 -9.65 10.19 25.07
C LYS A 295 -8.25 9.64 24.77
N LEU A 296 -7.44 9.43 25.82
CA LEU A 296 -6.25 8.59 25.71
C LEU A 296 -6.68 7.24 25.11
N ILE A 297 -6.09 6.85 24.00
CA ILE A 297 -6.17 5.50 23.50
C ILE A 297 -5.18 4.70 24.33
N GLU A 298 -5.69 3.98 25.31
CA GLU A 298 -4.98 2.85 25.93
C GLU A 298 -4.90 1.76 24.87
N ALA A 299 -3.67 1.36 24.50
CA ALA A 299 -3.39 0.15 23.75
C ALA A 299 -2.78 -0.87 24.70
#